data_b700432e2db515ff34f4a127a4c31f09
#
_entry.id   b700432e2db515ff34f4a127a4c31f09
#
_cell.length_a   1.000
_cell.length_b   1.000
_cell.length_c   1.000
_cell.angle_alpha   90.00
_cell.angle_beta   90.00
_cell.angle_gamma   90.00
#
_symmetry.space_group_name_H-M   'P 1'
#
loop_
_entity.id
_entity.type
_entity.pdbx_description
1 polymer ?
#
loop_
_entity_poly.entity_id
_entity_poly.type
_entity_poly.pdbx_seq_one_letter_code
_entity_poly.pdbx_strand_id
1 'polypeptide(L)'
;MNKRFIKKLIGLIMIAVGLGVLLSSIGLNVRQYFSKEKTIKEFKEYIASGEGFSEEDIEVPAEGEMLCILRIPSIESENPVRQGLEKSILSDSLGHDMSTVVPGQMGNCVIAGHRNYTFGKFFNRLDEVQINDLIYVDTPTQTYTYAVTEIKTVEPDDLSVLDPTDKEQLTLYTCTPIYVASHRLVIVAERVQ
;
A
#
# COMPACT_ATOMS: atom_id res chain seq x y z
N MET A 1 -16.38 -28.56 45.45
CA MET A 1 -16.67 -27.43 44.55
C MET A 1 -17.73 -27.86 43.54
N ASN A 2 -18.82 -27.11 43.40
CA ASN A 2 -20.02 -27.56 42.64
C ASN A 2 -19.69 -27.54 41.13
N LYS A 3 -19.89 -28.65 40.40
CA LYS A 3 -19.64 -28.78 38.96
C LYS A 3 -20.33 -27.69 38.14
N ARG A 4 -21.48 -27.19 38.57
CA ARG A 4 -22.19 -26.07 37.93
C ARG A 4 -21.45 -24.73 38.08
N PHE A 5 -20.82 -24.49 39.22
CA PHE A 5 -20.02 -23.28 39.47
C PHE A 5 -18.76 -23.26 38.60
N ILE A 6 -18.07 -24.41 38.51
CA ILE A 6 -16.87 -24.55 37.64
C ILE A 6 -17.21 -24.26 36.19
N LYS A 7 -18.32 -24.83 35.65
CA LYS A 7 -18.75 -24.56 34.26
C LYS A 7 -19.07 -23.09 34.02
N LYS A 8 -19.73 -22.41 34.98
CA LYS A 8 -20.00 -20.97 34.86
C LYS A 8 -18.71 -20.14 34.88
N LEU A 9 -17.76 -20.49 35.73
CA LEU A 9 -16.46 -19.81 35.82
C LEU A 9 -15.64 -19.97 34.52
N ILE A 10 -15.59 -21.18 33.97
CA ILE A 10 -14.93 -21.44 32.70
C ILE A 10 -15.58 -20.61 31.57
N GLY A 11 -16.92 -20.57 31.49
CA GLY A 11 -17.65 -19.78 30.52
C GLY A 11 -17.34 -18.27 30.63
N LEU A 12 -17.26 -17.75 31.85
CA LEU A 12 -16.94 -16.35 32.12
C LEU A 12 -15.50 -16.03 31.69
N ILE A 13 -14.55 -16.92 31.98
CA ILE A 13 -13.14 -16.78 31.54
C ILE A 13 -13.05 -16.78 30.01
N MET A 14 -13.74 -17.69 29.33
CA MET A 14 -13.75 -17.73 27.86
C MET A 14 -14.30 -16.44 27.24
N ILE A 15 -15.38 -15.89 27.81
CA ILE A 15 -15.95 -14.60 27.36
C ILE A 15 -14.95 -13.48 27.60
N ALA A 16 -14.32 -13.42 28.75
CA ALA A 16 -13.33 -12.38 29.07
C ALA A 16 -12.10 -12.43 28.12
N VAL A 17 -11.60 -13.64 27.84
CA VAL A 17 -10.50 -13.85 26.88
C VAL A 17 -10.93 -13.44 25.47
N GLY A 18 -12.11 -13.87 25.01
CA GLY A 18 -12.64 -13.49 23.70
C GLY A 18 -12.81 -11.97 23.54
N LEU A 19 -13.33 -11.31 24.58
CA LEU A 19 -13.47 -9.85 24.59
C LEU A 19 -12.11 -9.15 24.59
N GLY A 20 -11.12 -9.67 25.33
CA GLY A 20 -9.75 -9.15 25.34
C GLY A 20 -9.08 -9.22 23.96
N VAL A 21 -9.25 -10.35 23.25
CA VAL A 21 -8.72 -10.52 21.87
C VAL A 21 -9.41 -9.54 20.90
N LEU A 22 -10.73 -9.38 21.00
CA LEU A 22 -11.50 -8.43 20.18
C LEU A 22 -11.03 -6.99 20.40
N LEU A 23 -10.93 -6.54 21.64
CA LEU A 23 -10.49 -5.19 22.00
C LEU A 23 -9.05 -4.93 21.55
N SER A 24 -8.16 -5.92 21.70
CA SER A 24 -6.78 -5.83 21.21
C SER A 24 -6.73 -5.67 19.70
N SER A 25 -7.51 -6.46 18.95
CA SER A 25 -7.58 -6.38 17.49
C SER A 25 -8.09 -5.00 17.01
N ILE A 26 -9.14 -4.49 17.65
CA ILE A 26 -9.67 -3.15 17.35
C ILE A 26 -8.60 -2.08 17.63
N GLY A 27 -7.92 -2.16 18.78
CA GLY A 27 -6.88 -1.20 19.17
C GLY A 27 -5.72 -1.15 18.16
N LEU A 28 -5.27 -2.30 17.68
CA LEU A 28 -4.21 -2.38 16.65
C LEU A 28 -4.65 -1.74 15.33
N ASN A 29 -5.88 -2.01 14.87
CA ASN A 29 -6.40 -1.43 13.64
C ASN A 29 -6.55 0.09 13.73
N VAL A 30 -7.07 0.59 14.85
CA VAL A 30 -7.22 2.03 15.12
C VAL A 30 -5.84 2.71 15.15
N ARG A 31 -4.86 2.14 15.83
CA ARG A 31 -3.49 2.67 15.88
C ARG A 31 -2.86 2.76 14.49
N GLN A 32 -3.00 1.72 13.67
CA GLN A 32 -2.47 1.73 12.30
C GLN A 32 -3.16 2.77 11.42
N TYR A 33 -4.49 2.94 11.56
CA TYR A 33 -5.23 3.98 10.85
C TYR A 33 -4.68 5.38 11.17
N PHE A 34 -4.56 5.73 12.44
CA PHE A 34 -4.01 7.02 12.85
C PHE A 34 -2.54 7.21 12.47
N SER A 35 -1.73 6.15 12.49
CA SER A 35 -0.33 6.22 12.04
C SER A 35 -0.25 6.56 10.55
N LYS A 36 -1.06 5.90 9.72
CA LYS A 36 -1.14 6.16 8.29
C LYS A 36 -1.58 7.61 8.00
N GLU A 37 -2.68 8.04 8.60
CA GLU A 37 -3.19 9.40 8.44
C GLU A 37 -2.16 10.47 8.85
N LYS A 38 -1.45 10.23 9.95
CA LYS A 38 -0.39 11.10 10.41
C LYS A 38 0.75 11.19 9.39
N THR A 39 1.23 10.05 8.88
CA THR A 39 2.30 10.01 7.85
C THR A 39 1.89 10.74 6.58
N ILE A 40 0.66 10.53 6.09
CA ILE A 40 0.14 11.22 4.90
C ILE A 40 0.07 12.73 5.15
N LYS A 41 -0.43 13.15 6.32
CA LYS A 41 -0.55 14.57 6.68
C LYS A 41 0.82 15.23 6.75
N GLU A 42 1.79 14.64 7.44
CA GLU A 42 3.15 15.15 7.57
C GLU A 42 3.83 15.28 6.19
N PHE A 43 3.65 14.31 5.30
CA PHE A 43 4.20 14.37 3.95
C PHE A 43 3.50 15.44 3.09
N LYS A 44 2.18 15.61 3.20
CA LYS A 44 1.46 16.71 2.53
C LYS A 44 1.89 18.08 3.02
N GLU A 45 2.12 18.24 4.32
CA GLU A 45 2.64 19.47 4.90
C GLU A 45 4.06 19.77 4.40
N TYR A 46 4.91 18.74 4.28
CA TYR A 46 6.24 18.84 3.71
C TYR A 46 6.20 19.27 2.23
N ILE A 47 5.35 18.67 1.40
CA ILE A 47 5.13 19.12 0.01
C ILE A 47 4.67 20.57 -0.03
N ALA A 48 3.73 20.95 0.83
CA ALA A 48 3.15 22.29 0.85
C ALA A 48 4.11 23.38 1.34
N SER A 49 5.10 23.02 2.17
CA SER A 49 6.09 23.97 2.67
C SER A 49 7.04 24.49 1.58
N GLY A 50 7.20 23.74 0.48
CA GLY A 50 8.10 24.11 -0.61
C GLY A 50 9.58 24.21 -0.20
N GLU A 51 9.92 23.76 1.00
CA GLU A 51 11.29 23.83 1.51
C GLU A 51 12.17 22.79 0.80
N GLY A 52 12.96 23.22 -0.14
CA GLY A 52 14.16 22.50 -0.54
C GLY A 52 14.13 21.73 -1.86
N PHE A 53 13.19 22.00 -2.77
CA PHE A 53 13.18 21.28 -4.06
C PHE A 53 13.40 22.22 -5.25
N SER A 54 14.62 22.17 -5.80
CA SER A 54 14.82 22.39 -7.24
C SER A 54 14.70 21.01 -7.92
N GLU A 55 14.16 20.93 -9.12
CA GLU A 55 14.06 19.67 -9.89
C GLU A 55 15.43 18.98 -10.09
N GLU A 56 16.54 19.73 -9.93
CA GLU A 56 17.90 19.25 -10.06
C GLU A 56 18.48 18.59 -8.80
N ASP A 57 17.86 18.77 -7.62
CA ASP A 57 18.39 18.35 -6.31
C ASP A 57 17.65 17.17 -5.69
N ILE A 58 16.73 16.48 -6.43
CA ILE A 58 15.97 15.37 -5.87
C ILE A 58 16.84 14.12 -5.80
N GLU A 59 17.46 13.95 -4.65
CA GLU A 59 18.07 12.69 -4.29
C GLU A 59 16.98 11.63 -4.10
N VAL A 60 17.12 10.46 -4.74
CA VAL A 60 16.19 9.34 -4.54
C VAL A 60 16.25 8.96 -3.06
N PRO A 61 15.10 8.94 -2.33
CA PRO A 61 15.11 8.66 -0.91
C PRO A 61 15.79 7.32 -0.57
N ALA A 62 16.41 7.25 0.59
CA ALA A 62 17.01 6.01 1.07
C ALA A 62 15.94 4.97 1.43
N GLU A 63 16.37 3.70 1.58
CA GLU A 63 15.46 2.62 1.98
C GLU A 63 14.73 2.95 3.29
N GLY A 64 13.41 2.75 3.30
CA GLY A 64 12.52 3.07 4.42
C GLY A 64 12.02 4.51 4.44
N GLU A 65 12.61 5.42 3.67
CA GLU A 65 12.14 6.81 3.58
C GLU A 65 10.91 6.96 2.67
N MET A 66 10.17 8.04 2.88
CA MET A 66 8.98 8.37 2.10
C MET A 66 9.37 8.78 0.68
N LEU A 67 8.74 8.12 -0.31
CA LEU A 67 8.90 8.44 -1.72
C LEU A 67 7.76 9.32 -2.23
N CYS A 68 6.52 8.92 -1.98
CA CYS A 68 5.33 9.59 -2.51
C CYS A 68 4.05 9.17 -1.75
N ILE A 69 2.93 9.78 -2.11
CA ILE A 69 1.59 9.29 -1.78
C ILE A 69 0.93 8.77 -3.05
N LEU A 70 0.42 7.53 -3.01
CA LEU A 70 -0.34 6.92 -4.10
C LEU A 70 -1.84 7.01 -3.80
N ARG A 71 -2.61 7.58 -4.77
CA ARG A 71 -4.06 7.71 -4.66
C ARG A 71 -4.76 7.04 -5.84
N ILE A 72 -5.79 6.25 -5.54
CA ILE A 72 -6.66 5.59 -6.52
C ILE A 72 -8.11 5.93 -6.13
N PRO A 73 -8.68 7.04 -6.66
CA PRO A 73 -10.00 7.53 -6.23
C PRO A 73 -11.14 6.53 -6.46
N SER A 74 -11.10 5.75 -7.55
CA SER A 74 -12.16 4.78 -7.88
C SER A 74 -12.40 3.74 -6.79
N ILE A 75 -11.38 3.46 -5.97
CA ILE A 75 -11.44 2.52 -4.84
C ILE A 75 -11.22 3.21 -3.48
N GLU A 76 -11.30 4.54 -3.43
CA GLU A 76 -11.08 5.35 -2.22
C GLU A 76 -9.76 5.02 -1.50
N SER A 77 -8.70 4.73 -2.27
CA SER A 77 -7.40 4.34 -1.74
C SER A 77 -6.44 5.53 -1.75
N GLU A 78 -5.86 5.84 -0.60
CA GLU A 78 -4.76 6.79 -0.44
C GLU A 78 -3.74 6.17 0.53
N ASN A 79 -2.51 5.97 0.08
CA ASN A 79 -1.49 5.27 0.86
C ASN A 79 -0.11 5.92 0.70
N PRO A 80 0.68 5.98 1.80
CA PRO A 80 2.08 6.35 1.72
C PRO A 80 2.87 5.23 1.01
N VAL A 81 3.85 5.64 0.21
CA VAL A 81 4.82 4.76 -0.46
C VAL A 81 6.20 5.08 0.08
N ARG A 82 6.92 4.05 0.53
CA ARG A 82 8.30 4.15 0.98
C ARG A 82 9.22 3.41 0.03
N GLN A 83 10.51 3.75 0.06
CA GLN A 83 11.54 3.00 -0.65
C GLN A 83 11.77 1.63 -0.01
N GLY A 84 11.82 0.58 -0.84
CA GLY A 84 12.10 -0.79 -0.42
C GLY A 84 10.86 -1.65 -0.17
N LEU A 85 11.09 -2.97 -0.10
CA LEU A 85 10.04 -3.99 0.06
C LEU A 85 10.19 -4.81 1.35
N GLU A 86 11.03 -4.36 2.27
CA GLU A 86 11.23 -5.02 3.56
C GLU A 86 9.91 -5.18 4.33
N LYS A 87 9.79 -6.26 5.09
CA LYS A 87 8.57 -6.56 5.86
C LYS A 87 8.17 -5.44 6.82
N SER A 88 9.15 -4.76 7.39
CA SER A 88 8.96 -3.59 8.24
C SER A 88 8.26 -2.45 7.49
N ILE A 89 8.66 -2.18 6.24
CA ILE A 89 8.10 -1.15 5.36
C ILE A 89 6.67 -1.53 4.96
N LEU A 90 6.48 -2.74 4.44
CA LEU A 90 5.18 -3.21 3.96
C LEU A 90 4.14 -3.40 5.08
N SER A 91 4.55 -3.37 6.35
CA SER A 91 3.62 -3.48 7.48
C SER A 91 2.72 -2.24 7.66
N ASP A 92 3.17 -1.06 7.24
CA ASP A 92 2.47 0.22 7.46
C ASP A 92 2.41 1.16 6.24
N SER A 93 3.04 0.78 5.12
CA SER A 93 3.05 1.51 3.85
C SER A 93 2.98 0.58 2.65
N LEU A 94 2.84 1.16 1.46
CA LEU A 94 3.25 0.52 0.20
C LEU A 94 4.77 0.63 0.08
N GLY A 95 5.37 -0.26 -0.72
CA GLY A 95 6.80 -0.27 -0.97
C GLY A 95 7.11 -0.09 -2.45
N HIS A 96 8.07 0.77 -2.78
CA HIS A 96 8.64 0.88 -4.11
C HIS A 96 9.77 -0.12 -4.28
N ASP A 97 9.79 -0.86 -5.39
CA ASP A 97 10.90 -1.76 -5.72
C ASP A 97 12.10 -0.96 -6.19
N MET A 98 13.14 -0.92 -5.38
CA MET A 98 14.35 -0.12 -5.61
C MET A 98 15.17 -0.57 -6.84
N SER A 99 14.85 -1.72 -7.44
CA SER A 99 15.44 -2.15 -8.71
C SER A 99 14.79 -1.51 -9.93
N THR A 100 13.71 -0.75 -9.74
CA THR A 100 12.92 -0.07 -10.77
C THR A 100 13.06 1.44 -10.68
N VAL A 101 12.56 2.17 -11.70
CA VAL A 101 12.65 3.63 -11.70
C VAL A 101 11.64 4.27 -10.73
N VAL A 102 11.95 5.47 -10.25
CA VAL A 102 11.01 6.24 -9.42
C VAL A 102 9.91 6.89 -10.29
N PRO A 103 8.76 7.29 -9.70
CA PRO A 103 7.68 7.94 -10.43
C PRO A 103 8.16 9.16 -11.21
N GLY A 104 7.68 9.32 -12.44
CA GLY A 104 8.04 10.44 -13.34
C GLY A 104 9.29 10.20 -14.19
N GLN A 105 9.93 9.07 -14.06
CA GLN A 105 11.05 8.67 -14.92
C GLN A 105 10.58 7.71 -16.04
N MET A 106 11.25 7.79 -17.18
CA MET A 106 11.05 6.82 -18.26
C MET A 106 11.46 5.43 -17.79
N GLY A 107 10.58 4.47 -17.98
CA GLY A 107 10.73 3.11 -17.52
C GLY A 107 9.53 2.64 -16.70
N ASN A 108 9.68 1.54 -15.99
CA ASN A 108 8.65 0.91 -15.18
C ASN A 108 8.87 1.20 -13.69
N CYS A 109 8.01 2.01 -13.08
CA CYS A 109 8.00 2.23 -11.63
C CYS A 109 7.12 1.16 -10.99
N VAL A 110 7.67 0.33 -10.10
CA VAL A 110 6.94 -0.80 -9.51
C VAL A 110 6.68 -0.57 -8.02
N ILE A 111 5.41 -0.64 -7.62
CA ILE A 111 4.96 -0.47 -6.24
C ILE A 111 4.19 -1.70 -5.79
N ALA A 112 4.64 -2.28 -4.68
CA ALA A 112 4.03 -3.43 -4.03
C ALA A 112 3.24 -3.04 -2.79
N GLY A 113 2.21 -3.83 -2.49
CA GLY A 113 1.47 -3.67 -1.25
C GLY A 113 0.80 -4.96 -0.81
N HIS A 114 0.64 -5.11 0.50
CA HIS A 114 -0.12 -6.23 1.04
C HIS A 114 -1.59 -6.16 0.64
N ARG A 115 -2.18 -7.33 0.34
CA ARG A 115 -3.63 -7.49 0.25
C ARG A 115 -4.16 -7.88 1.62
N ASN A 116 -4.35 -6.87 2.47
CA ASN A 116 -4.81 -7.06 3.84
C ASN A 116 -6.29 -7.46 3.90
N TYR A 117 -6.67 -8.16 4.98
CA TYR A 117 -8.06 -8.51 5.28
C TYR A 117 -8.88 -7.32 5.80
N THR A 118 -8.23 -6.23 6.17
CA THR A 118 -8.90 -5.02 6.66
C THR A 118 -9.32 -4.17 5.49
N PHE A 119 -10.62 -3.93 5.37
CA PHE A 119 -11.22 -3.10 4.33
C PHE A 119 -10.55 -1.71 4.25
N GLY A 120 -10.26 -1.26 3.03
CA GLY A 120 -9.66 0.05 2.77
C GLY A 120 -8.17 0.17 3.12
N LYS A 121 -7.48 -0.94 3.43
CA LYS A 121 -6.06 -0.94 3.77
C LYS A 121 -5.21 -1.37 2.59
N PHE A 122 -4.18 -0.57 2.26
CA PHE A 122 -3.22 -0.84 1.19
C PHE A 122 -3.91 -1.24 -0.14
N PHE A 123 -3.56 -2.38 -0.70
CA PHE A 123 -4.12 -2.91 -1.94
C PHE A 123 -5.24 -3.95 -1.73
N ASN A 124 -5.96 -3.87 -0.61
CA ASN A 124 -7.10 -4.76 -0.31
C ASN A 124 -8.16 -4.76 -1.43
N ARG A 125 -8.45 -3.55 -1.98
CA ARG A 125 -9.48 -3.33 -3.01
C ARG A 125 -8.91 -3.16 -4.42
N LEU A 126 -7.64 -3.52 -4.65
CA LEU A 126 -6.99 -3.33 -5.96
C LEU A 126 -7.68 -4.11 -7.10
N ASP A 127 -8.41 -5.16 -6.78
CA ASP A 127 -9.22 -5.94 -7.73
C ASP A 127 -10.51 -5.24 -8.19
N GLU A 128 -10.88 -4.12 -7.59
CA GLU A 128 -12.02 -3.30 -8.01
C GLU A 128 -11.61 -2.24 -9.06
N VAL A 129 -10.30 -2.02 -9.28
CA VAL A 129 -9.76 -1.09 -10.28
C VAL A 129 -10.13 -1.56 -11.69
N GLN A 130 -10.45 -0.60 -12.56
CA GLN A 130 -10.85 -0.84 -13.94
C GLN A 130 -9.91 -0.16 -14.94
N ILE A 131 -9.93 -0.63 -16.17
CA ILE A 131 -9.23 0.03 -17.28
C ILE A 131 -9.73 1.47 -17.43
N ASN A 132 -8.80 2.42 -17.64
CA ASN A 132 -8.97 3.86 -17.67
C ASN A 132 -9.20 4.53 -16.30
N ASP A 133 -9.20 3.79 -15.18
CA ASP A 133 -9.13 4.43 -13.86
C ASP A 133 -7.85 5.27 -13.73
N LEU A 134 -7.96 6.40 -13.05
CA LEU A 134 -6.81 7.28 -12.82
C LEU A 134 -6.13 6.95 -11.50
N ILE A 135 -4.80 6.93 -11.56
CA ILE A 135 -3.91 6.78 -10.42
C ILE A 135 -3.07 8.05 -10.31
N TYR A 136 -3.03 8.64 -9.13
CA TYR A 136 -2.24 9.83 -8.84
C TYR A 136 -1.08 9.47 -7.92
N VAL A 137 0.09 9.99 -8.25
CA VAL A 137 1.32 9.84 -7.46
C VAL A 137 1.81 11.22 -7.08
N ASP A 138 1.58 11.60 -5.81
CA ASP A 138 1.99 12.90 -5.27
C ASP A 138 3.41 12.79 -4.73
N THR A 139 4.36 13.37 -5.43
CA THR A 139 5.76 13.47 -5.01
C THR A 139 6.05 14.86 -4.40
N PRO A 140 7.21 15.09 -3.81
CA PRO A 140 7.59 16.41 -3.30
C PRO A 140 7.56 17.53 -4.36
N THR A 141 7.75 17.21 -5.63
CA THR A 141 7.85 18.20 -6.72
C THR A 141 6.57 18.40 -7.49
N GLN A 142 5.83 17.32 -7.75
CA GLN A 142 4.61 17.38 -8.56
C GLN A 142 3.72 16.15 -8.37
N THR A 143 2.52 16.23 -8.89
CA THR A 143 1.61 15.09 -9.00
C THR A 143 1.70 14.50 -10.40
N TYR A 144 2.02 13.21 -10.47
CA TYR A 144 1.98 12.43 -11.70
C TYR A 144 0.63 11.72 -11.83
N THR A 145 0.06 11.73 -13.05
CA THR A 145 -1.22 11.07 -13.34
C THR A 145 -1.01 9.93 -14.32
N TYR A 146 -1.48 8.75 -13.97
CA TYR A 146 -1.43 7.54 -14.79
C TYR A 146 -2.84 7.03 -15.05
N ALA A 147 -3.10 6.47 -16.23
CA ALA A 147 -4.34 5.77 -16.55
C ALA A 147 -4.08 4.26 -16.66
N VAL A 148 -4.94 3.45 -16.06
CA VAL A 148 -4.83 1.99 -16.10
C VAL A 148 -5.02 1.47 -17.54
N THR A 149 -4.05 0.74 -18.03
CA THR A 149 -4.04 0.18 -19.41
C THR A 149 -4.16 -1.35 -19.43
N GLU A 150 -3.71 -2.05 -18.37
CA GLU A 150 -3.76 -3.49 -18.30
C GLU A 150 -4.03 -3.97 -16.86
N ILE A 151 -4.80 -5.05 -16.73
CA ILE A 151 -5.04 -5.77 -15.47
C ILE A 151 -4.79 -7.24 -15.75
N LYS A 152 -3.85 -7.84 -15.03
CA LYS A 152 -3.49 -9.25 -15.21
C LYS A 152 -3.22 -9.95 -13.88
N THR A 153 -3.27 -11.28 -13.94
CA THR A 153 -2.87 -12.16 -12.83
C THR A 153 -1.70 -13.00 -13.29
N VAL A 154 -0.65 -13.03 -12.51
CA VAL A 154 0.59 -13.76 -12.81
C VAL A 154 0.97 -14.70 -11.67
N GLU A 155 1.89 -15.64 -11.93
CA GLU A 155 2.47 -16.49 -10.90
C GLU A 155 3.33 -15.66 -9.91
N PRO A 156 3.52 -16.15 -8.67
CA PRO A 156 4.24 -15.40 -7.64
C PRO A 156 5.72 -15.12 -7.96
N ASP A 157 6.32 -15.93 -8.81
CA ASP A 157 7.71 -15.89 -9.25
C ASP A 157 7.89 -15.30 -10.66
N ASP A 158 6.83 -14.75 -11.24
CA ASP A 158 6.91 -14.05 -12.53
C ASP A 158 7.57 -12.67 -12.34
N LEU A 159 8.85 -12.59 -12.69
CA LEU A 159 9.63 -11.36 -12.59
C LEU A 159 9.39 -10.38 -13.74
N SER A 160 8.63 -10.76 -14.77
CA SER A 160 8.32 -9.86 -15.90
C SER A 160 7.57 -8.59 -15.48
N VAL A 161 6.98 -8.58 -14.29
CA VAL A 161 6.36 -7.38 -13.69
C VAL A 161 7.38 -6.27 -13.39
N LEU A 162 8.66 -6.61 -13.29
CA LEU A 162 9.77 -5.68 -13.05
C LEU A 162 10.49 -5.24 -14.33
N ASP A 163 10.14 -5.84 -15.48
CA ASP A 163 10.84 -5.56 -16.74
C ASP A 163 10.79 -4.06 -17.05
N PRO A 164 11.92 -3.48 -17.50
CA PRO A 164 11.95 -2.09 -17.92
C PRO A 164 11.12 -1.87 -19.19
N THR A 165 10.57 -0.67 -19.34
CA THR A 165 9.80 -0.27 -20.53
C THR A 165 10.40 0.99 -21.15
N ASP A 166 10.05 1.26 -22.40
CA ASP A 166 10.39 2.50 -23.12
C ASP A 166 9.37 3.62 -22.93
N LYS A 167 8.40 3.40 -22.04
CA LYS A 167 7.36 4.36 -21.64
C LYS A 167 7.47 4.69 -20.16
N GLU A 168 6.90 5.82 -19.74
CA GLU A 168 6.69 6.11 -18.34
C GLU A 168 5.48 5.30 -17.84
N GLN A 169 5.76 4.20 -17.15
CA GLN A 169 4.81 3.20 -16.68
C GLN A 169 4.83 3.09 -15.16
N LEU A 170 3.65 2.88 -14.59
CA LEU A 170 3.45 2.53 -13.19
C LEU A 170 2.85 1.11 -13.11
N THR A 171 3.52 0.23 -12.39
CA THR A 171 3.04 -1.14 -12.14
C THR A 171 2.74 -1.31 -10.66
N LEU A 172 1.50 -1.64 -10.32
CA LEU A 172 1.08 -1.95 -8.95
C LEU A 172 0.84 -3.45 -8.84
N TYR A 173 1.33 -4.09 -7.77
CA TYR A 173 1.01 -5.51 -7.55
C TYR A 173 0.72 -5.87 -6.10
N THR A 174 -0.10 -6.90 -5.94
CA THR A 174 -0.49 -7.45 -4.65
C THR A 174 -0.77 -8.96 -4.74
N CYS A 175 -0.88 -9.62 -3.60
CA CYS A 175 -1.26 -11.04 -3.56
C CYS A 175 -2.72 -11.26 -3.94
N THR A 176 -3.01 -12.35 -4.69
CA THR A 176 -4.36 -12.77 -5.06
C THR A 176 -4.46 -14.30 -5.13
N PRO A 177 -5.64 -14.96 -4.92
CA PRO A 177 -6.82 -14.38 -4.26
C PRO A 177 -6.56 -14.01 -2.81
N ILE A 178 -7.42 -13.15 -2.24
CA ILE A 178 -7.38 -12.84 -0.81
C ILE A 178 -7.48 -14.14 0.01
N TYR A 179 -6.74 -14.28 1.10
CA TYR A 179 -6.57 -15.46 1.97
C TYR A 179 -5.71 -16.62 1.40
N VAL A 180 -5.57 -16.76 0.09
CA VAL A 180 -4.79 -17.85 -0.53
C VAL A 180 -3.42 -17.38 -0.99
N ALA A 181 -3.36 -16.18 -1.61
CA ALA A 181 -2.13 -15.53 -2.08
C ALA A 181 -1.31 -16.38 -3.07
N SER A 182 -1.98 -17.25 -3.85
CA SER A 182 -1.32 -18.16 -4.78
C SER A 182 -0.76 -17.48 -6.03
N HIS A 183 -1.25 -16.28 -6.37
CA HIS A 183 -0.85 -15.49 -7.54
C HIS A 183 -0.60 -14.02 -7.15
N ARG A 184 -0.25 -13.20 -8.14
CA ARG A 184 -0.18 -11.74 -8.02
C ARG A 184 -1.18 -11.10 -8.95
N LEU A 185 -1.99 -10.19 -8.41
CA LEU A 185 -2.78 -9.24 -9.20
C LEU A 185 -1.87 -8.08 -9.56
N VAL A 186 -1.78 -7.76 -10.83
CA VAL A 186 -0.94 -6.71 -11.40
C VAL A 186 -1.81 -5.72 -12.14
N ILE A 187 -1.65 -4.44 -11.82
CA ILE A 187 -2.26 -3.30 -12.50
C ILE A 187 -1.13 -2.55 -13.20
N VAL A 188 -1.25 -2.38 -14.52
CA VAL A 188 -0.33 -1.57 -15.31
C VAL A 188 -1.04 -0.27 -15.70
N ALA A 189 -0.37 0.85 -15.52
CA ALA A 189 -0.88 2.17 -15.89
C ALA A 189 0.20 2.97 -16.61
N GLU A 190 -0.18 3.73 -17.65
CA GLU A 190 0.72 4.58 -18.43
C GLU A 190 0.47 6.05 -18.07
N ARG A 191 1.52 6.84 -18.16
CA ARG A 191 1.51 8.28 -17.91
C ARG A 191 0.54 8.99 -18.86
N VAL A 192 -0.32 9.87 -18.32
CA VAL A 192 -1.25 10.68 -19.11
C VAL A 192 -1.07 12.19 -18.89
N GLN A 193 -0.44 12.57 -17.79
CA GLN A 193 -0.17 13.97 -17.45
C GLN A 193 0.92 14.09 -16.39
#